data_fc961068be86fd80d9596b8014321ee7
#
_entry.id   fc961068be86fd80d9596b8014321ee7
#
_cell.length_a   1.000
_cell.length_b   1.000
_cell.length_c   1.000
_cell.angle_alpha   90.00
_cell.angle_beta   90.00
_cell.angle_gamma   90.00
#
_symmetry.space_group_name_H-M   'P 1'
#
loop_
_entity.id
_entity.type
_entity.pdbx_description
1 polymer ?
#
loop_
_entity_poly.entity_id
_entity_poly.type
_entity_poly.pdbx_seq_one_letter_code
_entity_poly.pdbx_strand_id
1 'polypeptide(L)'
;DGQRVLLSAEEGGDEACLMARSLPGIPVLVGRKRALGGRLAVERFGTQVLILDDGFQHWQLYRDLDIVLVDGTNPFGNGHVLPRGILREPMEQLGRADAFIITKGDQITQDRAEAIAAKLRQYNPAAPVAMAIHKPSSCLAFAAWHDGKGHGSGALQPDGQSVLAVSAQ
;
A
#
# COMPACT_ATOMS: atom_id res chain seq x y z
N ASP A 1 -2.43 -18.60 4.98
CA ASP A 1 -1.25 -19.41 5.30
C ASP A 1 -0.24 -19.48 4.13
N GLY A 2 -0.43 -18.68 3.08
CA GLY A 2 0.39 -18.67 1.88
C GLY A 2 -0.03 -19.67 0.80
N GLN A 3 -0.77 -20.70 1.14
CA GLN A 3 -1.28 -21.70 0.18
C GLN A 3 -2.77 -21.51 -0.11
N ARG A 4 -3.54 -21.13 0.90
CA ARG A 4 -4.98 -20.89 0.80
C ARG A 4 -5.43 -19.77 1.73
N VAL A 5 -6.52 -19.11 1.38
CA VAL A 5 -7.20 -18.13 2.25
C VAL A 5 -8.04 -18.90 3.27
N LEU A 6 -7.77 -18.69 4.55
CA LEU A 6 -8.41 -19.43 5.64
C LEU A 6 -9.63 -18.73 6.20
N LEU A 7 -9.69 -17.39 6.06
CA LEU A 7 -10.77 -16.54 6.59
C LEU A 7 -11.59 -15.95 5.44
N SER A 8 -12.87 -15.74 5.69
CA SER A 8 -13.71 -14.94 4.80
C SER A 8 -13.34 -13.46 4.86
N ALA A 9 -13.85 -12.65 3.92
CA ALA A 9 -13.69 -11.20 3.95
C ALA A 9 -14.37 -10.56 5.17
N GLU A 10 -15.47 -11.16 5.64
CA GLU A 10 -16.18 -10.72 6.86
C GLU A 10 -15.34 -10.93 8.13
N GLU A 11 -14.54 -11.99 8.18
CA GLU A 11 -13.71 -12.34 9.33
C GLU A 11 -12.33 -11.67 9.28
N GLY A 12 -11.69 -11.63 8.11
CA GLY A 12 -10.32 -11.18 7.91
C GLY A 12 -10.17 -9.76 7.39
N GLY A 13 -11.24 -9.17 6.86
CA GLY A 13 -11.24 -7.91 6.13
C GLY A 13 -10.94 -8.08 4.64
N ASP A 14 -11.51 -7.18 3.83
CA ASP A 14 -11.43 -7.24 2.36
C ASP A 14 -9.99 -7.10 1.85
N GLU A 15 -9.23 -6.14 2.38
CA GLU A 15 -7.86 -5.86 1.97
C GLU A 15 -6.92 -7.05 2.26
N ALA A 16 -7.04 -7.65 3.45
CA ALA A 16 -6.22 -8.81 3.80
C ALA A 16 -6.57 -10.04 2.95
N CYS A 17 -7.84 -10.24 2.64
CA CYS A 17 -8.28 -11.31 1.73
C CYS A 17 -7.78 -11.07 0.30
N LEU A 18 -7.81 -9.82 -0.17
CA LEU A 18 -7.27 -9.44 -1.48
C LEU A 18 -5.75 -9.71 -1.53
N MET A 19 -5.01 -9.26 -0.53
CA MET A 19 -3.56 -9.52 -0.43
C MET A 19 -3.27 -11.02 -0.44
N ALA A 20 -3.99 -11.80 0.37
CA ALA A 20 -3.77 -13.24 0.45
C ALA A 20 -4.04 -13.99 -0.87
N ARG A 21 -4.98 -13.50 -1.68
CA ARG A 21 -5.27 -14.05 -3.02
C ARG A 21 -4.24 -13.60 -4.06
N SER A 22 -3.73 -12.37 -3.93
CA SER A 22 -2.80 -11.76 -4.89
C SER A 22 -1.34 -12.20 -4.67
N LEU A 23 -1.02 -12.74 -3.50
CA LEU A 23 0.34 -13.09 -3.08
C LEU A 23 0.46 -14.59 -2.75
N PRO A 24 0.34 -15.48 -3.74
CA PRO A 24 0.49 -16.92 -3.51
C PRO A 24 1.90 -17.23 -2.97
N GLY A 25 1.97 -18.06 -1.95
CA GLY A 25 3.23 -18.42 -1.27
C GLY A 25 3.59 -17.51 -0.10
N ILE A 26 2.92 -16.35 0.08
CA ILE A 26 3.20 -15.41 1.15
C ILE A 26 2.08 -15.50 2.21
N PRO A 27 2.39 -15.81 3.48
CA PRO A 27 1.41 -15.77 4.55
C PRO A 27 0.96 -14.33 4.84
N VAL A 28 -0.35 -14.12 4.87
CA VAL A 28 -0.98 -12.86 5.29
C VAL A 28 -1.67 -13.11 6.63
N LEU A 29 -1.27 -12.36 7.66
CA LEU A 29 -1.81 -12.50 9.01
C LEU A 29 -2.57 -11.23 9.41
N VAL A 30 -3.73 -11.42 10.03
CA VAL A 30 -4.59 -10.35 10.52
C VAL A 30 -4.69 -10.46 12.03
N GLY A 31 -4.61 -9.32 12.73
CA GLY A 31 -4.78 -9.31 14.18
C GLY A 31 -4.53 -7.94 14.78
N ARG A 32 -5.27 -7.63 15.85
CA ARG A 32 -5.12 -6.36 16.58
C ARG A 32 -3.75 -6.23 17.26
N LYS A 33 -3.23 -7.34 17.80
CA LYS A 33 -1.93 -7.38 18.48
C LYS A 33 -0.84 -7.76 17.48
N ARG A 34 -0.30 -6.79 16.77
CA ARG A 34 0.70 -6.97 15.69
C ARG A 34 1.92 -7.78 16.15
N ALA A 35 2.41 -7.56 17.36
CA ALA A 35 3.55 -8.30 17.92
C ALA A 35 3.27 -9.81 18.03
N LEU A 36 2.04 -10.22 18.38
CA LEU A 36 1.67 -11.65 18.41
C LEU A 36 1.61 -12.23 17.00
N GLY A 37 1.08 -11.48 16.03
CA GLY A 37 1.07 -11.88 14.62
C GLY A 37 2.49 -12.09 14.09
N GLY A 38 3.40 -11.15 14.37
CA GLY A 38 4.81 -11.25 14.00
C GLY A 38 5.51 -12.47 14.61
N ARG A 39 5.29 -12.73 15.90
CA ARG A 39 5.83 -13.94 16.57
C ARG A 39 5.30 -15.21 15.92
N LEU A 40 4.00 -15.30 15.68
CA LEU A 40 3.40 -16.44 14.99
C LEU A 40 3.97 -16.63 13.59
N ALA A 41 4.23 -15.54 12.85
CA ALA A 41 4.84 -15.59 11.53
C ALA A 41 6.22 -16.25 11.57
N VAL A 42 7.05 -15.86 12.52
CA VAL A 42 8.39 -16.44 12.70
C VAL A 42 8.31 -17.90 13.13
N GLU A 43 7.51 -18.20 14.15
CA GLU A 43 7.44 -19.55 14.74
C GLU A 43 6.82 -20.58 13.78
N ARG A 44 5.78 -20.19 13.04
CA ARG A 44 5.01 -21.13 12.21
C ARG A 44 5.48 -21.22 10.77
N PHE A 45 5.98 -20.10 10.23
CA PHE A 45 6.33 -20.00 8.81
C PHE A 45 7.83 -19.75 8.57
N GLY A 46 8.63 -19.60 9.63
CA GLY A 46 10.06 -19.32 9.50
C GLY A 46 10.35 -17.98 8.83
N THR A 47 9.45 -17.00 8.99
CA THR A 47 9.52 -15.72 8.30
C THR A 47 10.75 -14.93 8.73
N GLN A 48 11.53 -14.44 7.77
CA GLN A 48 12.71 -13.60 8.00
C GLN A 48 12.42 -12.11 7.85
N VAL A 49 11.42 -11.75 7.05
CA VAL A 49 11.00 -10.37 6.81
C VAL A 49 9.50 -10.26 7.08
N LEU A 50 9.12 -9.27 7.87
CA LEU A 50 7.74 -8.94 8.19
C LEU A 50 7.39 -7.57 7.58
N ILE A 51 6.38 -7.53 6.71
CA ILE A 51 5.86 -6.27 6.17
C ILE A 51 4.60 -5.92 6.94
N LEU A 52 4.60 -4.75 7.58
CA LEU A 52 3.50 -4.24 8.36
C LEU A 52 2.73 -3.21 7.54
N ASP A 53 1.55 -3.58 7.07
CA ASP A 53 0.65 -2.66 6.39
C ASP A 53 0.03 -1.67 7.39
N ASP A 54 -0.03 -0.38 6.99
CA ASP A 54 -0.50 0.74 7.82
C ASP A 54 0.15 0.75 9.22
N GLY A 55 1.47 0.58 9.25
CA GLY A 55 2.23 0.36 10.48
C GLY A 55 2.85 1.60 11.12
N PHE A 56 2.87 2.76 10.43
CA PHE A 56 3.63 3.93 10.86
C PHE A 56 3.15 4.49 12.21
N GLN A 57 1.84 4.42 12.53
CA GLN A 57 1.26 4.81 13.82
C GLN A 57 1.34 3.73 14.90
N HIS A 58 1.88 2.54 14.59
CA HIS A 58 1.94 1.43 15.54
C HIS A 58 3.20 1.48 16.41
N TRP A 59 3.24 2.39 17.37
CA TRP A 59 4.40 2.70 18.24
C TRP A 59 4.85 1.54 19.15
N GLN A 60 3.97 0.57 19.38
CA GLN A 60 4.25 -0.55 20.30
C GLN A 60 5.14 -1.65 19.68
N LEU A 61 5.46 -1.55 18.39
CA LEU A 61 6.28 -2.52 17.70
C LEU A 61 7.49 -1.82 17.11
N TYR A 62 8.68 -2.31 17.47
CA TYR A 62 9.92 -1.88 16.83
C TYR A 62 9.90 -2.30 15.35
N ARG A 63 10.37 -1.42 14.50
CA ARG A 63 10.51 -1.65 13.06
C ARG A 63 11.92 -1.25 12.64
N ASP A 64 12.52 -2.05 11.78
CA ASP A 64 13.85 -1.79 11.25
C ASP A 64 13.83 -0.77 10.11
N LEU A 65 12.66 -0.63 9.44
CA LEU A 65 12.48 0.27 8.30
C LEU A 65 11.04 0.80 8.27
N ASP A 66 10.90 2.11 8.26
CA ASP A 66 9.63 2.81 8.08
C ASP A 66 9.60 3.51 6.71
N ILE A 67 8.80 2.99 5.77
CA ILE A 67 8.57 3.60 4.46
C ILE A 67 7.23 4.31 4.47
N VAL A 68 7.22 5.63 4.24
CA VAL A 68 5.99 6.43 4.20
C VAL A 68 5.58 6.69 2.76
N LEU A 69 4.35 6.29 2.42
CA LEU A 69 3.75 6.60 1.13
C LEU A 69 3.02 7.93 1.21
N VAL A 70 3.27 8.80 0.23
CA VAL A 70 2.72 10.16 0.14
C VAL A 70 1.93 10.29 -1.16
N ASP A 71 0.64 10.54 -1.07
CA ASP A 71 -0.20 10.76 -2.25
C ASP A 71 0.22 12.04 -2.99
N GLY A 72 0.75 11.91 -4.20
CA GLY A 72 1.21 13.06 -4.99
C GLY A 72 0.11 14.07 -5.31
N THR A 73 -1.14 13.63 -5.41
CA THR A 73 -2.27 14.50 -5.72
C THR A 73 -2.75 15.30 -4.51
N ASN A 74 -2.61 14.73 -3.30
CA ASN A 74 -2.99 15.41 -2.05
C ASN A 74 -2.06 15.01 -0.88
N PRO A 75 -0.78 15.41 -0.91
CA PRO A 75 0.26 14.85 -0.05
C PRO A 75 0.07 15.11 1.44
N PHE A 76 -0.48 16.27 1.79
CA PHE A 76 -0.55 16.74 3.19
C PHE A 76 -1.91 17.32 3.56
N GLY A 77 -2.91 17.23 2.68
CA GLY A 77 -4.20 17.89 2.87
C GLY A 77 -4.02 19.37 3.13
N ASN A 78 -4.63 19.84 4.22
CA ASN A 78 -4.48 21.23 4.71
C ASN A 78 -3.36 21.39 5.78
N GLY A 79 -2.51 20.36 5.96
CA GLY A 79 -1.39 20.37 6.91
C GLY A 79 -1.78 20.20 8.38
N HIS A 80 -3.03 19.84 8.66
CA HIS A 80 -3.53 19.68 10.03
C HIS A 80 -3.96 18.24 10.30
N VAL A 81 -3.82 17.84 11.56
CA VAL A 81 -4.33 16.54 12.04
C VAL A 81 -5.85 16.56 12.20
N LEU A 82 -6.45 15.39 12.24
CA LEU A 82 -7.86 15.20 12.57
C LEU A 82 -8.21 15.89 13.91
N PRO A 83 -9.40 16.51 14.01
CA PRO A 83 -10.48 16.59 13.03
C PRO A 83 -10.38 17.81 12.08
N ARG A 84 -9.38 18.69 12.24
CA ARG A 84 -9.20 19.91 11.43
C ARG A 84 -8.70 19.62 10.02
N GLY A 85 -7.96 18.56 9.84
CA GLY A 85 -7.40 18.09 8.57
C GLY A 85 -7.48 16.58 8.43
N ILE A 86 -6.69 16.03 7.51
CA ILE A 86 -6.70 14.59 7.18
C ILE A 86 -5.50 13.84 7.77
N LEU A 87 -4.54 14.53 8.33
CA LEU A 87 -3.36 13.88 8.86
C LEU A 87 -3.68 13.08 10.13
N ARG A 88 -3.12 11.91 10.25
CA ARG A 88 -3.22 11.06 11.45
C ARG A 88 -2.23 11.50 12.53
N GLU A 89 -1.10 12.09 12.13
CA GLU A 89 -0.05 12.61 13.00
C GLU A 89 0.44 13.96 12.49
N PRO A 90 1.05 14.79 13.36
CA PRO A 90 1.71 16.03 12.92
C PRO A 90 2.83 15.76 11.92
N MET A 91 3.10 16.72 11.04
CA MET A 91 4.13 16.61 9.99
C MET A 91 5.53 16.33 10.54
N GLU A 92 5.82 16.78 11.75
CA GLU A 92 7.09 16.55 12.45
C GLU A 92 7.39 15.05 12.63
N GLN A 93 6.36 14.21 12.66
CA GLN A 93 6.51 12.75 12.78
C GLN A 93 7.12 12.11 11.52
N LEU A 94 7.15 12.81 10.40
CA LEU A 94 7.87 12.38 9.20
C LEU A 94 9.38 12.24 9.45
N GLY A 95 9.90 12.86 10.50
CA GLY A 95 11.28 12.66 10.93
C GLY A 95 11.66 11.21 11.31
N ARG A 96 10.66 10.34 11.53
CA ARG A 96 10.88 8.91 11.83
C ARG A 96 10.99 8.01 10.59
N ALA A 97 10.59 8.52 9.42
CA ALA A 97 10.59 7.73 8.21
C ALA A 97 12.02 7.46 7.73
N ASP A 98 12.32 6.24 7.34
CA ASP A 98 13.59 5.88 6.72
C ASP A 98 13.58 6.16 5.21
N ALA A 99 12.41 6.16 4.59
CA ALA A 99 12.24 6.51 3.17
C ALA A 99 10.83 7.05 2.88
N PHE A 100 10.72 7.82 1.80
CA PHE A 100 9.45 8.30 1.27
C PHE A 100 9.22 7.80 -0.15
N ILE A 101 7.96 7.45 -0.47
CA ILE A 101 7.55 7.14 -1.83
C ILE A 101 6.36 8.04 -2.19
N ILE A 102 6.55 8.95 -3.15
CA ILE A 102 5.46 9.75 -3.72
C ILE A 102 4.71 8.86 -4.70
N THR A 103 3.47 8.53 -4.37
CA THR A 103 2.58 7.71 -5.21
C THR A 103 1.83 8.57 -6.22
N LYS A 104 1.19 7.95 -7.22
CA LYS A 104 0.46 8.65 -8.30
C LYS A 104 1.32 9.66 -9.05
N GLY A 105 2.60 9.36 -9.25
CA GLY A 105 3.53 10.25 -9.93
C GLY A 105 3.15 10.57 -11.37
N ASP A 106 2.37 9.71 -12.02
CA ASP A 106 1.77 9.91 -13.35
C ASP A 106 0.63 10.95 -13.39
N GLN A 107 0.09 11.33 -12.23
CA GLN A 107 -1.03 12.30 -12.10
C GLN A 107 -0.57 13.69 -11.65
N ILE A 108 0.73 13.90 -11.52
CA ILE A 108 1.31 15.18 -11.08
C ILE A 108 2.42 15.63 -12.04
N THR A 109 2.70 16.94 -12.05
CA THR A 109 3.83 17.48 -12.80
C THR A 109 5.15 17.25 -12.06
N GLN A 110 6.26 17.32 -12.80
CA GLN A 110 7.60 17.21 -12.23
C GLN A 110 7.85 18.28 -11.16
N ASP A 111 7.47 19.52 -11.42
CA ASP A 111 7.62 20.64 -10.47
C ASP A 111 6.87 20.37 -9.16
N ARG A 112 5.69 19.75 -9.24
CA ARG A 112 4.92 19.37 -8.06
C ARG A 112 5.60 18.24 -7.29
N ALA A 113 6.13 17.24 -7.98
CA ALA A 113 6.87 16.16 -7.33
C ALA A 113 8.11 16.71 -6.60
N GLU A 114 8.84 17.64 -7.21
CA GLU A 114 10.00 18.30 -6.61
C GLU A 114 9.61 19.16 -5.39
N ALA A 115 8.51 19.88 -5.46
CA ALA A 115 7.99 20.66 -4.34
C ALA A 115 7.60 19.75 -3.15
N ILE A 116 6.96 18.60 -3.42
CA ILE A 116 6.63 17.61 -2.39
C ILE A 116 7.92 17.05 -1.78
N ALA A 117 8.88 16.64 -2.60
CA ALA A 117 10.15 16.11 -2.13
C ALA A 117 10.93 17.13 -1.30
N ALA A 118 10.95 18.41 -1.72
CA ALA A 118 11.56 19.50 -0.97
C ALA A 118 10.88 19.68 0.41
N LYS A 119 9.54 19.56 0.45
CA LYS A 119 8.78 19.64 1.71
C LYS A 119 9.11 18.46 2.65
N LEU A 120 9.19 17.24 2.13
CA LEU A 120 9.56 16.06 2.91
C LEU A 120 10.96 16.18 3.52
N ARG A 121 11.93 16.68 2.72
CA ARG A 121 13.31 16.92 3.17
C ARG A 121 13.43 17.99 4.28
N GLN A 122 12.45 18.87 4.44
CA GLN A 122 12.42 19.81 5.57
C GLN A 122 12.24 19.08 6.90
N TYR A 123 11.51 17.95 6.91
CA TYR A 123 11.26 17.14 8.11
C TYR A 123 12.28 16.04 8.30
N ASN A 124 12.76 15.45 7.20
CA ASN A 124 13.82 14.44 7.23
C ASN A 124 14.75 14.57 6.01
N PRO A 125 15.86 15.31 6.13
CA PRO A 125 16.79 15.51 5.03
C PRO A 125 17.60 14.25 4.66
N ALA A 126 17.68 13.26 5.56
CA ALA A 126 18.45 12.04 5.35
C ALA A 126 17.65 10.95 4.58
N ALA A 127 16.32 10.97 4.67
CA ALA A 127 15.50 9.96 4.05
C ALA A 127 15.45 10.14 2.52
N PRO A 128 15.72 9.08 1.73
CA PRO A 128 15.56 9.12 0.29
C PRO A 128 14.10 9.30 -0.09
N VAL A 129 13.85 10.00 -1.21
CA VAL A 129 12.52 10.20 -1.78
C VAL A 129 12.49 9.57 -3.16
N ALA A 130 11.63 8.59 -3.35
CA ALA A 130 11.34 7.95 -4.63
C ALA A 130 9.94 8.33 -5.13
N MET A 131 9.68 8.09 -6.41
CA MET A 131 8.36 8.27 -7.02
C MET A 131 7.85 6.93 -7.58
N ALA A 132 6.57 6.66 -7.39
CA ALA A 132 5.88 5.49 -7.92
C ALA A 132 4.68 5.90 -8.78
N ILE A 133 4.39 5.09 -9.78
CA ILE A 133 3.24 5.25 -10.66
C ILE A 133 2.39 3.97 -10.63
N HIS A 134 1.09 4.10 -10.88
CA HIS A 134 0.20 2.97 -11.12
C HIS A 134 0.10 2.71 -12.61
N LYS A 135 0.72 1.63 -13.07
CA LYS A 135 0.66 1.24 -14.48
C LYS A 135 -0.20 -0.01 -14.62
N PRO A 136 -1.37 0.07 -15.30
CA PRO A 136 -2.15 -1.12 -15.63
C PRO A 136 -1.28 -2.09 -16.43
N SER A 137 -1.24 -3.36 -16.04
CA SER A 137 -0.46 -4.39 -16.72
C SER A 137 -1.28 -5.13 -17.78
N SER A 138 -2.59 -5.22 -17.59
CA SER A 138 -3.50 -5.90 -18.51
C SER A 138 -4.95 -5.47 -18.29
N CYS A 139 -5.79 -5.64 -19.32
CA CYS A 139 -7.22 -5.55 -19.22
C CYS A 139 -7.81 -6.94 -19.40
N LEU A 140 -8.74 -7.32 -18.54
CA LEU A 140 -9.43 -8.61 -18.60
C LEU A 140 -10.93 -8.41 -18.83
N ALA A 141 -11.55 -9.32 -19.57
CA ALA A 141 -13.01 -9.36 -19.65
C ALA A 141 -13.58 -9.69 -18.26
N PHE A 142 -14.62 -8.98 -17.84
CA PHE A 142 -15.25 -9.19 -16.53
C PHE A 142 -15.66 -10.65 -16.29
N ALA A 143 -16.25 -11.32 -17.29
CA ALA A 143 -16.63 -12.71 -17.17
C ALA A 143 -15.43 -13.64 -16.92
N ALA A 144 -14.30 -13.41 -17.59
CA ALA A 144 -13.09 -14.19 -17.39
C ALA A 144 -12.48 -13.98 -16.00
N TRP A 145 -12.54 -12.75 -15.48
CA TRP A 145 -12.10 -12.43 -14.12
C TRP A 145 -13.02 -13.07 -13.07
N HIS A 146 -14.34 -12.95 -13.24
CA HIS A 146 -15.34 -13.52 -12.35
C HIS A 146 -15.23 -15.05 -12.24
N ASP A 147 -14.99 -15.73 -13.38
CA ASP A 147 -14.85 -17.19 -13.45
C ASP A 147 -13.46 -17.69 -12.96
N GLY A 148 -12.62 -16.83 -12.43
CA GLY A 148 -11.29 -17.18 -11.95
C GLY A 148 -10.28 -17.57 -13.05
N LYS A 149 -10.63 -17.33 -14.33
CA LYS A 149 -9.77 -17.62 -15.50
C LYS A 149 -8.79 -16.48 -15.85
N GLY A 150 -8.68 -15.50 -14.98
CA GLY A 150 -8.04 -14.20 -15.22
C GLY A 150 -6.52 -14.15 -15.22
N HIS A 151 -5.82 -15.26 -15.12
CA HIS A 151 -4.36 -15.26 -15.15
C HIS A 151 -3.85 -15.83 -16.47
N GLY A 152 -3.59 -14.96 -17.44
CA GLY A 152 -2.56 -15.24 -18.44
C GLY A 152 -2.90 -15.33 -19.92
N SER A 153 -4.12 -15.31 -20.41
CA SER A 153 -4.29 -15.50 -21.87
C SER A 153 -5.51 -14.84 -22.52
N GLY A 154 -5.80 -13.64 -22.12
CA GLY A 154 -6.95 -12.91 -22.69
C GLY A 154 -6.87 -11.41 -22.45
N ALA A 155 -5.69 -10.81 -22.49
CA ALA A 155 -5.57 -9.37 -22.38
C ALA A 155 -6.35 -8.73 -23.52
N LEU A 156 -7.45 -8.04 -23.18
CA LEU A 156 -8.19 -7.21 -24.14
C LEU A 156 -7.32 -6.03 -24.49
N GLN A 157 -7.14 -5.77 -25.78
CA GLN A 157 -6.63 -4.50 -26.25
C GLN A 157 -7.84 -3.58 -26.44
N PRO A 158 -7.99 -2.53 -25.62
CA PRO A 158 -9.19 -1.69 -25.65
C PRO A 158 -9.18 -0.64 -26.78
N ASP A 159 -8.35 -0.80 -27.79
CA ASP A 159 -8.22 0.15 -28.88
C ASP A 159 -9.57 0.36 -29.61
N GLY A 160 -10.07 1.58 -29.52
CA GLY A 160 -11.33 1.99 -30.15
C GLY A 160 -12.60 1.52 -29.43
N GLN A 161 -12.53 0.96 -28.24
CA GLN A 161 -13.69 0.56 -27.44
C GLN A 161 -13.86 1.43 -26.19
N SER A 162 -15.13 1.64 -25.80
CA SER A 162 -15.43 2.29 -24.51
C SER A 162 -15.11 1.34 -23.38
N VAL A 163 -14.22 1.73 -22.49
CA VAL A 163 -13.78 0.93 -21.34
C VAL A 163 -14.24 1.62 -20.06
N LEU A 164 -14.94 0.88 -19.20
CA LEU A 164 -15.23 1.30 -17.82
C LEU A 164 -14.12 0.78 -16.91
N ALA A 165 -13.32 1.69 -16.35
CA ALA A 165 -12.39 1.35 -15.29
C ALA A 165 -13.08 1.47 -13.93
N VAL A 166 -13.13 0.39 -13.17
CA VAL A 166 -13.59 0.38 -11.78
C VAL A 166 -12.40 0.16 -10.90
N SER A 167 -12.06 1.15 -10.08
CA SER A 167 -11.07 1.00 -9.01
C SER A 167 -11.76 0.99 -7.66
N ALA A 168 -11.42 0.05 -6.79
CA ALA A 168 -11.72 0.16 -5.37
C ALA A 168 -10.70 1.13 -4.74
N GLN A 169 -11.19 2.14 -4.01
CA GLN A 169 -10.38 3.02 -3.17
C GLN A 169 -10.22 2.41 -1.78
#